data_9c6e6aa9d2cf06dbcdc8a87401d799dd
#
_entry.id   9c6e6aa9d2cf06dbcdc8a87401d799dd
#
_cell.length_a   1.000
_cell.length_b   1.000
_cell.length_c   1.000
_cell.angle_alpha   90.00
_cell.angle_beta   90.00
_cell.angle_gamma   90.00
#
_symmetry.space_group_name_H-M   'P 1'
#
loop_
_entity.id
_entity.type
_entity.pdbx_description
1 polymer ?
#
loop_
_entity_poly.entity_id
_entity_poly.type
_entity_poly.pdbx_seq_one_letter_code
_entity_poly.pdbx_strand_id
1 'polypeptide(L)' 'MSYFVTGATGFIGRYLVTNLLKRPGTVHVLVRKDSQKKFEAIAKQAGWDLKRISVVYGD' A
#
# COMPACT_ATOMS: atom_id res chain seq x y z
N MET A 1 5.49 -14.37 5.35
CA MET A 1 5.88 -13.86 4.03
C MET A 1 5.72 -12.37 3.98
N SER A 2 6.56 -11.70 3.21
CA SER A 2 6.45 -10.26 3.03
C SER A 2 6.52 -9.93 1.53
N TYR A 3 5.85 -8.84 1.17
CA TYR A 3 5.76 -8.40 -0.21
C TYR A 3 6.18 -6.94 -0.28
N PHE A 4 6.73 -6.53 -1.39
CA PHE A 4 7.16 -5.15 -1.58
C PHE A 4 6.49 -4.58 -2.84
N VAL A 5 5.80 -3.45 -2.67
CA VAL A 5 5.06 -2.82 -3.77
C VAL A 5 5.49 -1.36 -3.89
N THR A 6 5.83 -0.95 -5.11
CA THR A 6 6.07 0.45 -5.43
C THR A 6 4.89 0.99 -6.23
N GLY A 7 4.65 2.30 -6.13
CA GLY A 7 3.58 2.93 -6.87
C GLY A 7 2.18 2.51 -6.41
N ALA A 8 2.00 2.32 -5.09
CA ALA A 8 0.73 1.86 -4.53
C ALA A 8 -0.43 2.84 -4.78
N THR A 9 -0.13 4.09 -5.14
CA THR A 9 -1.15 5.08 -5.46
C THR A 9 -1.65 5.01 -6.90
N GLY A 10 -0.98 4.23 -7.75
CA GLY A 10 -1.44 4.01 -9.12
C GLY A 10 -2.46 2.88 -9.21
N PHE A 11 -3.07 2.71 -10.37
CA PHE A 11 -4.09 1.67 -10.56
C PHE A 11 -3.53 0.26 -10.34
N ILE A 12 -2.39 -0.02 -10.94
CA ILE A 12 -1.78 -1.35 -10.82
C ILE A 12 -1.33 -1.60 -9.40
N GLY A 13 -0.72 -0.59 -8.76
CA GLY A 13 -0.27 -0.70 -7.39
C GLY A 13 -1.41 -0.96 -6.42
N ARG A 14 -2.52 -0.26 -6.59
CA ARG A 14 -3.71 -0.48 -5.75
C ARG A 14 -4.24 -1.90 -5.89
N TYR A 15 -4.29 -2.38 -7.11
CA TYR A 15 -4.75 -3.73 -7.38
C TYR A 15 -3.83 -4.76 -6.72
N LEU A 16 -2.53 -4.55 -6.82
CA LEU A 16 -1.56 -5.46 -6.21
C LEU A 16 -1.69 -5.50 -4.70
N VAL A 17 -1.77 -4.33 -4.05
CA VAL A 17 -1.91 -4.28 -2.59
C VAL A 17 -3.19 -4.96 -2.14
N THR A 18 -4.29 -4.69 -2.82
CA THR A 18 -5.57 -5.31 -2.49
C THR A 18 -5.48 -6.83 -2.55
N ASN A 19 -4.84 -7.35 -3.60
CA ASN A 19 -4.70 -8.80 -3.74
C ASN A 19 -3.74 -9.39 -2.73
N LEU A 20 -2.63 -8.70 -2.44
CA LEU A 20 -1.65 -9.20 -1.48
C LEU A 20 -2.20 -9.23 -0.06
N LEU A 21 -3.08 -8.31 0.28
CA LEU A 21 -3.71 -8.28 1.60
C LEU A 21 -4.64 -9.46 1.85
N LYS A 22 -5.06 -10.15 0.80
CA LYS A 22 -5.85 -11.37 0.94
C LYS A 22 -4.99 -12.55 1.39
N ARG A 23 -3.67 -12.42 1.31
CA ARG A 23 -2.73 -13.46 1.70
C ARG A 23 -2.12 -13.13 3.06
N PRO A 24 -1.67 -14.14 3.82
CA PRO A 24 -0.99 -13.86 5.09
C PRO A 24 0.36 -13.19 4.84
N GLY A 25 0.79 -12.36 5.79
CA GLY A 25 2.07 -11.69 5.70
C GLY A 25 1.94 -10.18 5.75
N THR A 26 3.07 -9.50 5.61
CA THR A 26 3.14 -8.05 5.63
C THR A 26 3.39 -7.51 4.23
N VAL A 27 2.67 -6.47 3.86
CA VAL A 27 2.87 -5.79 2.58
C VAL A 27 3.65 -4.50 2.85
N HIS A 28 4.84 -4.40 2.26
CA HIS A 28 5.65 -3.19 2.35
C HIS A 28 5.39 -2.33 1.13
N VAL A 29 5.05 -1.07 1.33
CA VAL A 29 4.77 -0.17 0.22
C VAL A 29 5.71 1.03 0.30
N LEU A 30 6.22 1.43 -0.86
CA LEU A 30 7.02 2.64 -0.98
C LEU A 30 6.11 3.74 -1.53
N VAL A 31 5.96 4.80 -0.76
CA VAL A 31 5.10 5.93 -1.11
C VAL A 31 5.92 7.20 -1.08
N ARG A 32 5.77 8.04 -2.09
CA ARG A 32 6.42 9.34 -2.10
C ARG A 32 5.82 10.24 -1.04
N LYS A 33 6.65 11.10 -0.46
CA LYS A 33 6.20 11.99 0.62
C LYS A 33 5.06 12.89 0.18
N ASP A 34 5.08 13.36 -1.05
CA ASP A 34 4.04 14.23 -1.58
C ASP A 34 2.76 13.47 -1.92
N SER A 35 2.78 12.15 -1.90
CA SER A 35 1.62 11.31 -2.15
C SER A 35 1.02 10.71 -0.88
N GLN A 36 1.48 11.14 0.29
CA GLN A 36 1.02 10.58 1.56
C GLN A 36 -0.50 10.69 1.72
N LYS A 37 -1.05 11.87 1.49
CA LYS A 37 -2.49 12.09 1.64
C LYS A 37 -3.28 11.25 0.65
N LYS A 38 -2.78 11.13 -0.57
CA LYS A 38 -3.41 10.32 -1.59
C LYS A 38 -3.42 8.85 -1.21
N PHE A 39 -2.30 8.37 -0.68
CA PHE A 39 -2.20 6.99 -0.22
C PHE A 39 -3.20 6.71 0.91
N GLU A 40 -3.27 7.60 1.89
CA GLU A 40 -4.18 7.44 3.01
C GLU A 40 -5.64 7.39 2.56
N ALA A 41 -6.00 8.26 1.62
CA ALA A 41 -7.36 8.27 1.08
C ALA A 41 -7.69 6.96 0.35
N ILE A 42 -6.75 6.46 -0.42
CA ILE A 42 -6.93 5.20 -1.15
C ILE A 42 -7.06 4.03 -0.18
N ALA A 43 -6.22 3.97 0.84
CA ALA A 43 -6.26 2.91 1.83
C ALA A 43 -7.60 2.89 2.57
N LYS A 44 -8.10 4.06 2.92
CA LYS A 44 -9.38 4.19 3.59
C LYS A 44 -10.53 3.76 2.68
N GLN A 45 -10.50 4.19 1.44
CA GLN A 45 -11.53 3.89 0.46
C GLN A 45 -11.57 2.40 0.12
N ALA A 46 -10.40 1.79 -0.01
CA ALA A 46 -10.29 0.38 -0.33
C ALA A 46 -10.47 -0.54 0.88
N GLY A 47 -10.48 0.03 2.09
CA GLY A 47 -10.64 -0.75 3.30
C GLY A 47 -9.41 -1.60 3.64
N TRP A 48 -8.22 -1.13 3.29
CA TRP A 48 -7.00 -1.87 3.57
C TRP A 48 -6.73 -1.96 5.07
N ASP A 49 -6.25 -3.12 5.51
CA ASP A 49 -5.84 -3.32 6.89
C ASP A 49 -4.43 -2.74 7.08
N LEU A 50 -4.36 -1.53 7.61
CA LEU A 50 -3.09 -0.82 7.77
C LEU A 50 -2.15 -1.49 8.77
N LYS A 51 -2.66 -2.38 9.61
CA LYS A 51 -1.82 -3.14 10.54
C LYS A 51 -0.91 -4.12 9.80
N ARG A 52 -1.30 -4.50 8.60
CA ARG A 52 -0.54 -5.44 7.79
C ARG A 52 0.28 -4.76 6.71
N ILE A 53 0.22 -3.43 6.65
CA ILE A 53 0.96 -2.65 5.67
C ILE A 53 2.05 -1.86 6.38
N SER A 54 3.27 -2.03 5.90
CA SER A 54 4.41 -1.24 6.36
C SER A 54 4.72 -0.20 5.28
N VAL A 55 4.49 1.06 5.61
CA VAL A 55 4.67 2.15 4.63
C VAL A 55 6.02 2.80 4.81
N VAL A 56 6.76 2.92 3.71
CA VAL A 56 8.02 3.64 3.69
C VAL A 56 7.82 4.87 2.81
N TYR A 57 8.05 6.05 3.38
CA TYR A 57 7.94 7.29 2.63
C TYR A 57 9.33 7.70 2.14
N GLY A 58 9.42 7.99 0.85
CA GLY A 58 10.66 8.38 0.24
C GLY A 58 10.49 8.78 -1.20
N ASP A 59 11.55 9.30 -1.76
CA ASP A 59 11.54 9.72 -3.15
C ASP A 59 11.99 8.61 -4.08
#